data_32e223621033ba5c4852c0e1cd4f5687
#
_entry.id   32e223621033ba5c4852c0e1cd4f5687
#
_cell.length_a   1.000
_cell.length_b   1.000
_cell.length_c   1.000
_cell.angle_alpha   90.00
_cell.angle_beta   90.00
_cell.angle_gamma   90.00
#
_symmetry.space_group_name_H-M   'P 1'
#
loop_
_entity.id
_entity.type
_entity.pdbx_description
1 polymer ?
#
loop_
_entity_poly.entity_id
_entity_poly.type
_entity_poly.pdbx_seq_one_letter_code
_entity_poly.pdbx_strand_id
1 'polypeptide(L)'
;MSEPFSYDLVEYPAYVHSQMHPSRLAAIARLHGLPAASPTACRLLEVGCGDGLQLLTLAQSYPDSRFVGVDLSATAIARGELMRARLGLDNLTLVAADLQDWDAGSEPFDYILAHGFWSWVPESVRARLLGICERLLAPAGIAYVSYNTLPGCHLRRMLWDAMRFHSECGATPVERVQRATDIRPRHEVDH
;
A
#
# COMPACT_ATOMS: atom_id res chain seq x y z
N MET A 1 17.52 -11.39 -19.11
CA MET A 1 16.71 -11.81 -17.94
C MET A 1 16.78 -10.66 -16.96
N SER A 2 15.68 -9.95 -16.72
CA SER A 2 15.62 -8.89 -15.70
C SER A 2 15.81 -9.52 -14.32
N GLU A 3 16.61 -8.88 -13.47
CA GLU A 3 16.70 -9.32 -12.06
C GLU A 3 15.31 -9.34 -11.43
N PRO A 4 15.00 -10.39 -10.64
CA PRO A 4 13.70 -10.45 -9.98
C PRO A 4 13.54 -9.27 -9.03
N PHE A 5 12.36 -8.67 -9.04
CA PHE A 5 12.04 -7.53 -8.19
C PHE A 5 12.21 -7.93 -6.71
N SER A 6 12.89 -7.11 -5.92
CA SER A 6 13.29 -7.46 -4.55
C SER A 6 12.11 -7.81 -3.63
N TYR A 7 10.93 -7.25 -3.86
CA TYR A 7 9.70 -7.55 -3.13
C TYR A 7 9.09 -8.93 -3.48
N ASP A 8 9.47 -9.51 -4.64
CA ASP A 8 9.07 -10.88 -4.98
C ASP A 8 9.94 -11.93 -4.27
N LEU A 9 11.15 -11.54 -3.80
CA LEU A 9 12.09 -12.41 -3.11
C LEU A 9 11.87 -12.47 -1.59
N VAL A 10 11.32 -11.41 -1.01
CA VAL A 10 11.06 -11.30 0.43
C VAL A 10 9.64 -10.80 0.62
N GLU A 11 8.81 -11.64 1.23
CA GLU A 11 7.43 -11.30 1.52
C GLU A 11 7.35 -10.11 2.47
N TYR A 12 6.69 -9.03 2.02
CA TYR A 12 6.39 -7.90 2.87
C TYR A 12 5.11 -8.20 3.65
N PRO A 13 5.12 -8.12 5.00
CA PRO A 13 3.93 -8.43 5.78
C PRO A 13 2.81 -7.41 5.48
N ALA A 14 1.65 -7.93 5.09
CA ALA A 14 0.46 -7.12 4.86
C ALA A 14 -0.24 -6.82 6.19
N TYR A 15 -0.74 -5.59 6.32
CA TYR A 15 -1.50 -5.13 7.48
C TYR A 15 -2.74 -4.35 7.05
N VAL A 16 -3.79 -4.41 7.86
CA VAL A 16 -4.95 -3.55 7.74
C VAL A 16 -4.71 -2.25 8.52
N HIS A 17 -4.77 -1.13 7.83
CA HIS A 17 -4.48 0.19 8.38
C HIS A 17 -5.76 0.99 8.64
N SER A 18 -6.16 1.12 9.89
CA SER A 18 -7.39 1.84 10.27
C SER A 18 -7.38 3.33 9.88
N GLN A 19 -6.21 3.96 9.78
CA GLN A 19 -6.08 5.37 9.42
C GLN A 19 -6.50 5.69 7.98
N MET A 20 -6.41 4.72 7.07
CA MET A 20 -6.83 4.89 5.68
C MET A 20 -8.20 4.27 5.37
N HIS A 21 -8.91 3.81 6.40
CA HIS A 21 -10.25 3.26 6.23
C HIS A 21 -11.22 4.32 5.71
N PRO A 22 -12.01 4.05 4.64
CA PRO A 22 -12.85 5.05 4.00
C PRO A 22 -13.89 5.67 4.93
N SER A 23 -14.40 4.95 5.92
CA SER A 23 -15.31 5.51 6.93
C SER A 23 -14.65 6.61 7.76
N ARG A 24 -13.38 6.43 8.13
CA ARG A 24 -12.62 7.44 8.86
C ARG A 24 -12.34 8.67 8.00
N LEU A 25 -11.92 8.44 6.76
CA LEU A 25 -11.65 9.51 5.80
C LEU A 25 -12.92 10.32 5.50
N ALA A 26 -14.06 9.65 5.29
CA ALA A 26 -15.35 10.29 5.09
C ALA A 26 -15.79 11.12 6.32
N ALA A 27 -15.59 10.59 7.53
CA ALA A 27 -15.92 11.31 8.75
C ALA A 27 -15.10 12.61 8.88
N ILE A 28 -13.79 12.53 8.66
CA ILE A 28 -12.90 13.70 8.69
C ILE A 28 -13.30 14.71 7.61
N ALA A 29 -13.54 14.27 6.38
CA ALA A 29 -13.93 15.11 5.28
C ALA A 29 -15.24 15.87 5.56
N ARG A 30 -16.24 15.18 6.13
CA ARG A 30 -17.52 15.79 6.51
C ARG A 30 -17.38 16.81 7.65
N LEU A 31 -16.48 16.58 8.61
CA LEU A 31 -16.16 17.59 9.63
C LEU A 31 -15.56 18.87 9.02
N HIS A 32 -14.91 18.77 7.87
CA HIS A 32 -14.39 19.89 7.10
C HIS A 32 -15.37 20.41 6.01
N GLY A 33 -16.62 19.94 6.01
CA GLY A 33 -17.65 20.41 5.09
C GLY A 33 -17.62 19.77 3.70
N LEU A 34 -16.78 18.74 3.47
CA LEU A 34 -16.73 18.03 2.20
C LEU A 34 -17.77 16.88 2.19
N PRO A 35 -18.69 16.80 1.21
CA PRO A 35 -19.70 15.75 1.13
C PRO A 35 -19.11 14.46 0.54
N ALA A 36 -18.17 13.82 1.26
CA ALA A 36 -17.52 12.61 0.83
C ALA A 36 -18.51 11.45 0.66
N ALA A 37 -18.26 10.59 -0.32
CA ALA A 37 -19.04 9.39 -0.61
C ALA A 37 -19.12 8.45 0.61
N SER A 38 -20.23 7.70 0.71
CA SER A 38 -20.37 6.67 1.74
C SER A 38 -19.46 5.47 1.40
N PRO A 39 -18.77 4.90 2.39
CA PRO A 39 -18.02 3.65 2.19
C PRO A 39 -18.87 2.48 1.68
N THR A 40 -20.20 2.54 1.92
CA THR A 40 -21.14 1.50 1.50
C THR A 40 -21.53 1.57 0.02
N ALA A 41 -21.18 2.68 -0.66
CA ALA A 41 -21.45 2.86 -2.08
C ALA A 41 -20.39 3.82 -2.65
N CYS A 42 -19.16 3.33 -2.82
CA CYS A 42 -18.04 4.11 -3.32
C CYS A 42 -17.18 3.31 -4.30
N ARG A 43 -16.34 4.02 -5.04
CA ARG A 43 -15.27 3.46 -5.85
C ARG A 43 -13.92 3.86 -5.27
N LEU A 44 -13.09 2.88 -4.92
CA LEU A 44 -11.83 3.10 -4.22
C LEU A 44 -10.66 2.47 -4.99
N LEU A 45 -9.58 3.23 -5.14
CA LEU A 45 -8.29 2.78 -5.67
C LEU A 45 -7.27 2.75 -4.54
N GLU A 46 -6.49 1.67 -4.45
CA GLU A 46 -5.28 1.60 -3.63
C GLU A 46 -4.06 1.37 -4.51
N VAL A 47 -3.10 2.29 -4.45
CA VAL A 47 -1.83 2.23 -5.16
C VAL A 47 -0.75 1.69 -4.23
N GLY A 48 -0.03 0.66 -4.68
CA GLY A 48 0.91 -0.09 -3.84
C GLY A 48 0.16 -0.98 -2.85
N CYS A 49 -0.86 -1.70 -3.33
CA CYS A 49 -1.77 -2.49 -2.48
C CYS A 49 -1.15 -3.81 -1.96
N GLY A 50 0.03 -4.20 -2.43
CA GLY A 50 0.63 -5.50 -2.11
C GLY A 50 -0.28 -6.67 -2.54
N ASP A 51 -0.60 -7.55 -1.60
CA ASP A 51 -1.55 -8.65 -1.82
C ASP A 51 -3.04 -8.24 -1.68
N GLY A 52 -3.31 -6.95 -1.48
CA GLY A 52 -4.66 -6.41 -1.38
C GLY A 52 -5.40 -6.73 -0.08
N LEU A 53 -4.72 -7.12 1.01
CA LEU A 53 -5.38 -7.48 2.27
C LEU A 53 -6.35 -6.41 2.77
N GLN A 54 -5.98 -5.12 2.69
CA GLN A 54 -6.86 -4.00 3.04
C GLN A 54 -8.12 -4.00 2.16
N LEU A 55 -7.96 -4.17 0.85
CA LEU A 55 -9.07 -4.17 -0.11
C LEU A 55 -9.96 -5.41 0.03
N LEU A 56 -9.38 -6.58 0.32
CA LEU A 56 -10.12 -7.82 0.59
C LEU A 56 -11.09 -7.63 1.77
N THR A 57 -10.61 -7.01 2.86
CA THR A 57 -11.45 -6.74 4.04
C THR A 57 -12.54 -5.71 3.75
N LEU A 58 -12.25 -4.69 2.95
CA LEU A 58 -13.22 -3.68 2.55
C LEU A 58 -14.26 -4.25 1.58
N ALA A 59 -13.84 -5.03 0.59
CA ALA A 59 -14.72 -5.64 -0.40
C ALA A 59 -15.73 -6.61 0.25
N GLN A 60 -15.29 -7.36 1.26
CA GLN A 60 -16.17 -8.24 2.03
C GLN A 60 -17.17 -7.44 2.87
N SER A 61 -16.73 -6.30 3.44
CA SER A 61 -17.56 -5.48 4.33
C SER A 61 -18.56 -4.59 3.58
N TYR A 62 -18.26 -4.25 2.32
CA TYR A 62 -19.01 -3.29 1.51
C TYR A 62 -19.30 -3.84 0.10
N PRO A 63 -20.26 -4.76 -0.03
CA PRO A 63 -20.53 -5.46 -1.30
C PRO A 63 -21.00 -4.55 -2.43
N ASP A 64 -21.64 -3.41 -2.13
CA ASP A 64 -22.13 -2.45 -3.13
C ASP A 64 -21.05 -1.44 -3.58
N SER A 65 -19.85 -1.47 -2.96
CA SER A 65 -18.72 -0.64 -3.35
C SER A 65 -17.79 -1.40 -4.27
N ARG A 66 -16.98 -0.66 -5.05
CA ARG A 66 -16.02 -1.23 -6.00
C ARG A 66 -14.60 -0.87 -5.61
N PHE A 67 -13.72 -1.85 -5.60
CA PHE A 67 -12.35 -1.72 -5.17
C PHE A 67 -11.38 -2.10 -6.28
N VAL A 68 -10.34 -1.30 -6.46
CA VAL A 68 -9.25 -1.55 -7.39
C VAL A 68 -7.93 -1.43 -6.64
N GLY A 69 -7.08 -2.44 -6.78
CA GLY A 69 -5.72 -2.43 -6.24
C GLY A 69 -4.72 -2.55 -7.37
N VAL A 70 -3.65 -1.75 -7.33
CA VAL A 70 -2.53 -1.88 -8.26
C VAL A 70 -1.23 -2.00 -7.49
N ASP A 71 -0.40 -2.98 -7.86
CA ASP A 71 0.94 -3.19 -7.31
C ASP A 71 1.89 -3.69 -8.39
N LEU A 72 3.17 -3.37 -8.24
CA LEU A 72 4.21 -3.83 -9.16
C LEU A 72 4.53 -5.32 -8.98
N SER A 73 4.35 -5.87 -7.76
CA SER A 73 4.65 -7.27 -7.44
C SER A 73 3.55 -8.20 -7.96
N ALA A 74 3.85 -8.89 -9.06
CA ALA A 74 2.96 -9.91 -9.62
C ALA A 74 2.73 -11.07 -8.64
N THR A 75 3.73 -11.39 -7.82
CA THR A 75 3.65 -12.45 -6.80
C THR A 75 2.68 -12.08 -5.68
N ALA A 76 2.71 -10.83 -5.20
CA ALA A 76 1.77 -10.34 -4.20
C ALA A 76 0.34 -10.33 -4.75
N ILE A 77 0.14 -9.79 -5.94
CA ILE A 77 -1.17 -9.76 -6.61
C ILE A 77 -1.72 -11.19 -6.81
N ALA A 78 -0.89 -12.14 -7.23
CA ALA A 78 -1.33 -13.54 -7.39
C ALA A 78 -1.84 -14.15 -6.07
N ARG A 79 -1.20 -13.85 -4.92
CA ARG A 79 -1.70 -14.27 -3.61
C ARG A 79 -3.05 -13.63 -3.28
N GLY A 80 -3.18 -12.33 -3.53
CA GLY A 80 -4.44 -11.59 -3.34
C GLY A 80 -5.59 -12.15 -4.19
N GLU A 81 -5.33 -12.46 -5.45
CA GLU A 81 -6.31 -13.06 -6.36
C GLU A 81 -6.79 -14.44 -5.90
N LEU A 82 -5.89 -15.28 -5.37
CA LEU A 82 -6.27 -16.54 -4.76
C LEU A 82 -7.22 -16.34 -3.57
N MET A 83 -6.96 -15.34 -2.73
CA MET A 83 -7.81 -15.03 -1.58
C MET A 83 -9.14 -14.43 -2.03
N ARG A 84 -9.13 -13.50 -2.99
CA ARG A 84 -10.33 -12.92 -3.60
C ARG A 84 -11.26 -14.00 -4.15
N ALA A 85 -10.70 -14.95 -4.90
CA ALA A 85 -11.47 -16.07 -5.46
C ALA A 85 -12.06 -16.99 -4.38
N ARG A 86 -11.31 -17.30 -3.32
CA ARG A 86 -11.78 -18.11 -2.18
C ARG A 86 -12.93 -17.44 -1.42
N LEU A 87 -12.90 -16.12 -1.32
CA LEU A 87 -13.94 -15.32 -0.65
C LEU A 87 -15.12 -14.99 -1.57
N GLY A 88 -15.04 -15.29 -2.87
CA GLY A 88 -16.08 -15.00 -3.85
C GLY A 88 -16.35 -13.49 -4.03
N LEU A 89 -15.30 -12.67 -3.99
CA LEU A 89 -15.44 -11.20 -4.08
C LEU A 89 -15.42 -10.76 -5.55
N ASP A 90 -16.58 -10.35 -6.06
CA ASP A 90 -16.73 -9.85 -7.45
C ASP A 90 -16.56 -8.33 -7.55
N ASN A 91 -16.52 -7.63 -6.43
CA ASN A 91 -16.40 -6.19 -6.34
C ASN A 91 -14.97 -5.68 -6.10
N LEU A 92 -13.97 -6.56 -6.23
CA LEU A 92 -12.54 -6.27 -6.12
C LEU A 92 -11.80 -6.68 -7.39
N THR A 93 -10.95 -5.79 -7.90
CA THR A 93 -10.01 -6.05 -9.00
C THR A 93 -8.59 -5.78 -8.51
N LEU A 94 -7.68 -6.74 -8.65
CA LEU A 94 -6.26 -6.60 -8.35
C LEU A 94 -5.45 -6.66 -9.65
N VAL A 95 -4.51 -5.72 -9.82
CA VAL A 95 -3.75 -5.55 -11.06
C VAL A 95 -2.25 -5.54 -10.76
N ALA A 96 -1.51 -6.46 -11.38
CA ALA A 96 -0.06 -6.43 -11.37
C ALA A 96 0.44 -5.52 -12.51
N ALA A 97 0.91 -4.31 -12.17
CA ALA A 97 1.37 -3.35 -13.19
C ALA A 97 2.33 -2.31 -12.60
N ASP A 98 3.23 -1.80 -13.45
CA ASP A 98 3.93 -0.55 -13.15
C ASP A 98 2.93 0.61 -13.24
N LEU A 99 2.89 1.43 -12.18
CA LEU A 99 2.00 2.58 -12.13
C LEU A 99 2.23 3.57 -13.28
N GLN A 100 3.45 3.64 -13.82
CA GLN A 100 3.81 4.52 -14.93
C GLN A 100 3.08 4.13 -16.21
N ASP A 101 2.93 2.83 -16.46
CA ASP A 101 2.34 2.27 -17.68
C ASP A 101 0.87 1.87 -17.51
N TRP A 102 0.41 1.78 -16.25
CA TRP A 102 -0.94 1.34 -15.95
C TRP A 102 -2.00 2.33 -16.44
N ASP A 103 -2.94 1.81 -17.24
CA ASP A 103 -4.15 2.56 -17.60
C ASP A 103 -5.23 2.39 -16.54
N ALA A 104 -5.43 3.45 -15.77
CA ALA A 104 -6.45 3.50 -14.73
C ALA A 104 -7.88 3.74 -15.28
N GLY A 105 -8.04 3.82 -16.60
CA GLY A 105 -9.30 4.15 -17.25
C GLY A 105 -9.73 5.61 -17.04
N SER A 106 -11.04 5.86 -17.18
CA SER A 106 -11.61 7.21 -17.10
C SER A 106 -12.67 7.38 -16.02
N GLU A 107 -13.07 6.30 -15.34
CA GLU A 107 -14.09 6.39 -14.29
C GLU A 107 -13.49 6.97 -13.00
N PRO A 108 -14.14 7.98 -12.39
CA PRO A 108 -13.62 8.62 -11.20
C PRO A 108 -13.66 7.69 -9.98
N PHE A 109 -12.74 7.95 -9.03
CA PHE A 109 -12.68 7.29 -7.73
C PHE A 109 -13.11 8.26 -6.63
N ASP A 110 -13.91 7.78 -5.68
CA ASP A 110 -14.27 8.52 -4.48
C ASP A 110 -13.10 8.57 -3.49
N TYR A 111 -12.27 7.53 -3.49
CA TYR A 111 -11.09 7.43 -2.65
C TYR A 111 -9.89 6.92 -3.47
N ILE A 112 -8.76 7.59 -3.33
CA ILE A 112 -7.46 7.12 -3.85
C ILE A 112 -6.49 7.03 -2.68
N LEU A 113 -6.01 5.82 -2.40
CA LEU A 113 -5.15 5.53 -1.26
C LEU A 113 -3.75 5.16 -1.75
N ALA A 114 -2.71 5.70 -1.09
CA ALA A 114 -1.31 5.34 -1.30
C ALA A 114 -0.59 5.33 0.06
N HIS A 115 -0.68 4.21 0.77
CA HIS A 115 -0.08 4.06 2.08
C HIS A 115 1.29 3.38 2.01
N GLY A 116 2.29 3.98 2.66
CA GLY A 116 3.65 3.43 2.65
C GLY A 116 4.30 3.38 1.25
N PHE A 117 3.81 4.18 0.30
CA PHE A 117 4.23 4.16 -1.10
C PHE A 117 5.16 5.34 -1.44
N TRP A 118 4.73 6.57 -1.18
CA TRP A 118 5.36 7.81 -1.63
C TRP A 118 6.86 7.92 -1.33
N SER A 119 7.29 7.51 -0.15
CA SER A 119 8.69 7.64 0.30
C SER A 119 9.64 6.64 -0.34
N TRP A 120 9.12 5.63 -1.05
CA TRP A 120 9.89 4.50 -1.54
C TRP A 120 10.00 4.44 -3.06
N VAL A 121 9.31 5.33 -3.77
CA VAL A 121 9.25 5.34 -5.23
C VAL A 121 9.99 6.54 -5.82
N PRO A 122 10.49 6.45 -7.08
CA PRO A 122 11.10 7.55 -7.80
C PRO A 122 10.14 8.75 -8.00
N GLU A 123 10.71 9.92 -8.27
CA GLU A 123 9.95 11.14 -8.51
C GLU A 123 8.95 11.01 -9.67
N SER A 124 9.33 10.33 -10.74
CA SER A 124 8.45 10.07 -11.89
C SER A 124 7.19 9.30 -11.51
N VAL A 125 7.32 8.31 -10.62
CA VAL A 125 6.17 7.53 -10.11
C VAL A 125 5.30 8.37 -9.17
N ARG A 126 5.91 9.25 -8.36
CA ARG A 126 5.17 10.23 -7.53
C ARG A 126 4.36 11.20 -8.39
N ALA A 127 4.98 11.74 -9.44
CA ALA A 127 4.30 12.60 -10.39
C ALA A 127 3.13 11.88 -11.09
N ARG A 128 3.33 10.61 -11.44
CA ARG A 128 2.26 9.77 -12.02
C ARG A 128 1.10 9.58 -11.06
N LEU A 129 1.38 9.28 -9.77
CA LEU A 129 0.35 9.18 -8.74
C LEU A 129 -0.48 10.46 -8.62
N LEU A 130 0.18 11.62 -8.57
CA LEU A 130 -0.52 12.91 -8.50
C LEU A 130 -1.36 13.16 -9.75
N GLY A 131 -0.86 12.84 -10.94
CA GLY A 131 -1.61 12.94 -12.19
C GLY A 131 -2.84 12.00 -12.23
N ILE A 132 -2.75 10.82 -11.62
CA ILE A 132 -3.91 9.93 -11.42
C ILE A 132 -4.92 10.58 -10.49
N CYS A 133 -4.47 11.13 -9.36
CA CYS A 133 -5.37 11.84 -8.42
C CYS A 133 -6.05 13.03 -9.10
N GLU A 134 -5.31 13.87 -9.82
CA GLU A 134 -5.86 15.04 -10.53
C GLU A 134 -6.95 14.64 -11.54
N ARG A 135 -6.70 13.58 -12.31
CA ARG A 135 -7.58 13.18 -13.40
C ARG A 135 -8.78 12.36 -12.95
N LEU A 136 -8.59 11.48 -11.95
CA LEU A 136 -9.56 10.43 -11.61
C LEU A 136 -10.18 10.59 -10.23
N LEU A 137 -9.82 11.62 -9.45
CA LEU A 137 -10.52 11.86 -8.20
C LEU A 137 -11.89 12.49 -8.48
N ALA A 138 -12.94 11.94 -7.89
CA ALA A 138 -14.29 12.52 -7.98
C ALA A 138 -14.31 13.94 -7.36
N PRO A 139 -15.27 14.82 -7.71
CA PRO A 139 -15.30 16.21 -7.23
C PRO A 139 -15.28 16.36 -5.70
N ALA A 140 -15.87 15.40 -4.96
CA ALA A 140 -15.82 15.33 -3.50
C ALA A 140 -14.94 14.16 -3.00
N GLY A 141 -14.07 13.66 -3.88
CA GLY A 141 -13.21 12.53 -3.59
C GLY A 141 -12.05 12.89 -2.66
N ILE A 142 -11.46 11.87 -2.08
CA ILE A 142 -10.39 12.00 -1.09
C ILE A 142 -9.16 11.22 -1.56
N ALA A 143 -8.03 11.91 -1.69
CA ALA A 143 -6.73 11.28 -1.83
C ALA A 143 -6.05 11.16 -0.45
N TYR A 144 -5.65 9.95 -0.07
CA TYR A 144 -4.84 9.69 1.11
C TYR A 144 -3.45 9.23 0.70
N VAL A 145 -2.44 10.03 1.00
CA VAL A 145 -1.05 9.70 0.71
C VAL A 145 -0.23 9.79 1.99
N SER A 146 0.35 8.67 2.42
CA SER A 146 1.25 8.67 3.57
C SER A 146 2.70 8.79 3.12
N TYR A 147 3.50 9.54 3.88
CA TYR A 147 4.92 9.71 3.61
C TYR A 147 5.71 9.99 4.88
N ASN A 148 7.00 9.71 4.82
CA ASN A 148 7.92 9.92 5.93
C ASN A 148 8.41 11.37 5.95
N THR A 149 8.26 12.06 7.08
CA THR A 149 8.68 13.46 7.26
C THR A 149 9.77 13.59 8.31
N LEU A 150 10.64 14.56 8.11
CA LEU A 150 11.59 15.00 9.12
C LEU A 150 10.99 16.17 9.94
N PRO A 151 11.24 16.27 11.24
CA PRO A 151 12.13 15.44 12.09
C PRO A 151 11.48 14.13 12.59
N GLY A 152 10.19 13.89 12.39
CA GLY A 152 9.46 12.75 12.96
C GLY A 152 10.06 11.37 12.65
N CYS A 153 10.69 11.22 11.49
CA CYS A 153 11.32 9.96 11.09
C CYS A 153 12.80 9.83 11.47
N HIS A 154 13.41 10.76 12.23
CA HIS A 154 14.82 10.66 12.58
C HIS A 154 15.16 9.40 13.38
N LEU A 155 14.37 9.05 14.39
CA LEU A 155 14.60 7.84 15.19
C LEU A 155 14.48 6.57 14.34
N ARG A 156 13.46 6.49 13.45
CA ARG A 156 13.34 5.38 12.52
C ARG A 156 14.52 5.28 11.57
N ARG A 157 15.00 6.42 11.07
CA ARG A 157 16.14 6.48 10.17
C ARG A 157 17.39 5.93 10.83
N MET A 158 17.67 6.28 12.10
CA MET A 158 18.79 5.71 12.85
C MET A 158 18.71 4.17 12.91
N LEU A 159 17.51 3.62 13.17
CA LEU A 159 17.30 2.18 13.19
C LEU A 159 17.51 1.58 11.79
N TRP A 160 16.95 2.19 10.75
CA TRP A 160 17.13 1.72 9.37
C TRP A 160 18.58 1.76 8.93
N ASP A 161 19.32 2.82 9.25
CA ASP A 161 20.74 2.93 8.92
C ASP A 161 21.56 1.86 9.67
N ALA A 162 21.25 1.58 10.94
CA ALA A 162 21.87 0.50 11.69
C ALA A 162 21.55 -0.89 11.12
N MET A 163 20.28 -1.15 10.80
CA MET A 163 19.83 -2.40 10.15
C MET A 163 20.48 -2.58 8.79
N ARG A 164 20.54 -1.52 7.99
CA ARG A 164 21.18 -1.53 6.68
C ARG A 164 22.66 -1.85 6.78
N PHE A 165 23.39 -1.15 7.66
CA PHE A 165 24.82 -1.42 7.90
C PHE A 165 25.07 -2.87 8.31
N HIS A 166 24.24 -3.41 9.21
CA HIS A 166 24.38 -4.80 9.65
C HIS A 166 24.04 -5.81 8.55
N SER A 167 23.17 -5.46 7.63
CA SER A 167 22.71 -6.31 6.52
C SER A 167 23.64 -6.31 5.30
N GLU A 168 24.55 -5.33 5.18
CA GLU A 168 25.43 -5.18 3.98
C GLU A 168 26.30 -6.39 3.68
N CYS A 169 26.66 -7.20 4.70
CA CYS A 169 27.42 -8.42 4.54
C CYS A 169 26.61 -9.65 4.10
N GLY A 170 25.28 -9.53 3.92
CA GLY A 170 24.42 -10.62 3.45
C GLY A 170 24.54 -10.82 1.94
N ALA A 171 24.80 -12.06 1.49
CA ALA A 171 24.97 -12.41 0.09
C ALA A 171 23.63 -12.44 -0.67
N THR A 172 22.53 -12.79 0.02
CA THR A 172 21.19 -12.90 -0.55
C THR A 172 20.21 -11.90 0.09
N PRO A 173 19.12 -11.50 -0.59
CA PRO A 173 18.08 -10.66 0.00
C PRO A 173 17.49 -11.25 1.29
N VAL A 174 17.29 -12.55 1.36
CA VAL A 174 16.77 -13.26 2.54
C VAL A 174 17.74 -13.14 3.71
N GLU A 175 19.04 -13.40 3.48
CA GLU A 175 20.07 -13.23 4.51
C GLU A 175 20.18 -11.79 5.01
N ARG A 176 20.02 -10.81 4.12
CA ARG A 176 20.03 -9.38 4.50
C ARG A 176 18.87 -9.04 5.43
N VAL A 177 17.67 -9.52 5.13
CA VAL A 177 16.51 -9.31 6.01
C VAL A 177 16.72 -10.01 7.36
N GLN A 178 17.21 -11.25 7.35
CA GLN A 178 17.47 -12.00 8.59
C GLN A 178 18.50 -11.28 9.47
N ARG A 179 19.62 -10.82 8.91
CA ARG A 179 20.63 -10.02 9.62
C ARG A 179 20.07 -8.69 10.14
N ALA A 180 19.24 -8.00 9.34
CA ALA A 180 18.61 -6.76 9.77
C ALA A 180 17.67 -6.97 10.98
N THR A 181 17.03 -8.13 11.11
CA THR A 181 16.15 -8.45 12.24
C THR A 181 16.91 -8.94 13.48
N ASP A 182 18.14 -9.44 13.32
CA ASP A 182 18.98 -9.95 14.42
C ASP A 182 19.63 -8.82 15.26
N ILE A 183 19.48 -7.57 14.90
CA ILE A 183 19.92 -6.39 15.69
C ILE A 183 19.12 -6.25 17.01
N ARG A 184 18.07 -7.01 17.24
CA ARG A 184 17.38 -6.99 18.53
C ARG A 184 18.36 -7.43 19.62
N PRO A 185 18.50 -6.67 20.73
CA PRO A 185 19.30 -7.11 21.85
C PRO A 185 18.77 -8.48 22.29
N ARG A 186 19.61 -9.50 22.21
CA ARG A 186 19.34 -10.78 22.87
C ARG A 186 19.38 -10.46 24.37
N HIS A 187 18.22 -10.29 24.97
CA HIS A 187 18.12 -10.42 26.41
C HIS A 187 18.31 -11.91 26.71
N GLU A 188 19.55 -12.35 26.77
CA GLU A 188 19.89 -13.53 27.55
C GLU A 188 19.58 -13.17 28.99
N VAL A 189 18.42 -13.59 29.44
CA VAL A 189 18.15 -13.72 30.88
C VAL A 189 18.78 -15.04 31.27
N ASP A 190 20.10 -15.00 31.57
CA ASP A 190 20.73 -16.08 32.31
C ASP A 190 20.12 -16.11 33.70
N HIS A 191 19.41 -17.19 34.00
CA HIS A 191 18.97 -17.58 35.33
C HIS A 191 19.84 -18.72 35.83
#